data_8bc86a78868a2e8b5c3efdd3167ea056
#
_entry.id   8bc86a78868a2e8b5c3efdd3167ea056
#
_cell.length_a   1.000
_cell.length_b   1.000
_cell.length_c   1.000
_cell.angle_alpha   90.00
_cell.angle_beta   90.00
_cell.angle_gamma   90.00
#
_symmetry.space_group_name_H-M   'P 1'
#
loop_
_entity.id
_entity.type
_entity.pdbx_description
1 polymer ?
#
loop_
_entity_poly.entity_id
_entity_poly.type
_entity_poly.pdbx_seq_one_letter_code
_entity_poly.pdbx_strand_id
1 'polypeptide(L)'
;CLIINGQDLPHQRELVEKLCEIPGMTSISLNMNKKRSNVILGDKVKTIWGKEYITDKIGDISYEISPLSFFQVNPQQTWKLYSKALEYADLHGEETVWDLYCGIGTISLFLAQKAKFVRGVEIVPAAIEDAKRNAQINHIENVEFFVGKAEEVLPREYEKNGVYADVIV
;
A
#
# COMPACT_ATOMS: atom_id res chain seq x y z
N CYS A 1 5.39 1.09 15.23
CA CYS A 1 6.46 0.13 14.89
C CYS A 1 7.76 0.57 15.58
N LEU A 2 8.35 -0.32 16.41
CA LEU A 2 9.61 -0.08 17.11
C LEU A 2 10.76 -0.67 16.30
N ILE A 3 11.74 0.15 15.95
CA ILE A 3 12.92 -0.29 15.20
C ILE A 3 14.01 -0.66 16.18
N ILE A 4 14.44 -1.91 16.14
CA ILE A 4 15.45 -2.45 17.05
C ILE A 4 16.66 -3.01 16.30
N ASN A 5 17.80 -2.89 16.89
CA ASN A 5 19.05 -3.42 16.32
C ASN A 5 19.37 -4.85 16.85
N GLY A 6 18.43 -5.47 17.54
CA GLY A 6 18.47 -6.80 18.10
C GLY A 6 17.53 -7.79 17.44
N GLN A 7 17.33 -8.94 18.06
CA GLN A 7 16.28 -9.90 17.69
C GLN A 7 15.08 -9.81 18.64
N ASP A 8 15.33 -9.41 19.88
CA ASP A 8 14.35 -9.31 20.93
C ASP A 8 14.45 -7.96 21.64
N LEU A 9 13.34 -7.55 22.23
CA LEU A 9 13.21 -6.34 23.02
C LEU A 9 13.17 -6.71 24.52
N PRO A 10 14.18 -6.30 25.32
CA PRO A 10 14.11 -6.50 26.76
C PRO A 10 12.86 -5.82 27.35
N HIS A 11 12.25 -6.46 28.37
CA HIS A 11 11.03 -5.98 29.03
C HIS A 11 9.85 -5.71 28.06
N GLN A 12 9.77 -6.48 26.94
CA GLN A 12 8.76 -6.33 25.91
C GLN A 12 7.35 -6.31 26.49
N ARG A 13 7.04 -7.21 27.44
CA ARG A 13 5.71 -7.32 28.04
C ARG A 13 5.31 -6.05 28.78
N GLU A 14 6.17 -5.53 29.63
CA GLU A 14 5.91 -4.32 30.41
C GLU A 14 5.74 -3.08 29.50
N LEU A 15 6.54 -3.00 28.41
CA LEU A 15 6.42 -1.95 27.42
C LEU A 15 5.10 -2.04 26.66
N VAL A 16 4.70 -3.24 26.22
CA VAL A 16 3.42 -3.46 25.54
C VAL A 16 2.25 -3.07 26.44
N GLU A 17 2.26 -3.48 27.71
CA GLU A 17 1.24 -3.12 28.69
C GLU A 17 1.06 -1.59 28.78
N LYS A 18 2.18 -0.85 28.87
CA LYS A 18 2.16 0.63 28.92
C LYS A 18 1.72 1.28 27.61
N LEU A 19 2.15 0.75 26.46
CA LEU A 19 1.73 1.28 25.17
C LEU A 19 0.24 1.05 24.91
N CYS A 20 -0.34 -0.02 25.44
CA CYS A 20 -1.77 -0.31 25.32
C CYS A 20 -2.64 0.67 26.13
N GLU A 21 -2.07 1.43 27.08
CA GLU A 21 -2.79 2.50 27.78
C GLU A 21 -3.06 3.71 26.85
N ILE A 22 -2.37 3.82 25.70
CA ILE A 22 -2.56 4.90 24.74
C ILE A 22 -3.89 4.68 24.00
N PRO A 23 -4.85 5.62 24.09
CA PRO A 23 -6.13 5.50 23.39
C PRO A 23 -5.94 5.31 21.88
N GLY A 24 -6.66 4.34 21.32
CA GLY A 24 -6.60 4.04 19.88
C GLY A 24 -5.43 3.16 19.44
N MET A 25 -4.64 2.62 20.37
CA MET A 25 -3.59 1.65 20.04
C MET A 25 -4.21 0.40 19.40
N THR A 26 -3.76 0.02 18.20
CA THR A 26 -4.30 -1.11 17.44
C THR A 26 -3.26 -2.12 17.02
N SER A 27 -2.00 -1.70 16.92
CA SER A 27 -0.89 -2.55 16.47
C SER A 27 0.41 -2.12 17.13
N ILE A 28 1.19 -3.08 17.59
CA ILE A 28 2.57 -2.87 18.03
C ILE A 28 3.45 -3.92 17.35
N SER A 29 4.46 -3.48 16.62
CA SER A 29 5.38 -4.35 15.91
C SER A 29 6.83 -3.99 16.16
N LEU A 30 7.72 -4.96 16.00
CA LEU A 30 9.16 -4.78 15.98
C LEU A 30 9.66 -4.87 14.55
N ASN A 31 10.45 -3.91 14.11
CA ASN A 31 11.24 -4.01 12.89
C ASN A 31 12.71 -4.20 13.27
N MET A 32 13.30 -5.27 12.76
CA MET A 32 14.68 -5.65 13.09
C MET A 32 15.64 -5.10 12.05
N ASN A 33 16.39 -4.05 12.39
CA ASN A 33 17.41 -3.48 11.53
C ASN A 33 18.78 -3.51 12.20
N LYS A 34 19.67 -4.39 11.72
CA LYS A 34 21.07 -4.50 12.17
C LYS A 34 22.06 -3.81 11.23
N LYS A 35 21.58 -3.29 10.09
CA LYS A 35 22.43 -2.65 9.08
C LYS A 35 22.85 -1.26 9.56
N ARG A 36 24.13 -0.95 9.45
CA ARG A 36 24.66 0.41 9.66
C ARG A 36 24.59 1.18 8.35
N SER A 37 23.43 1.69 8.01
CA SER A 37 23.16 2.44 6.80
C SER A 37 22.14 3.55 7.07
N ASN A 38 21.87 4.39 6.09
CA ASN A 38 20.80 5.40 6.14
C ASN A 38 19.39 4.82 5.98
N VAL A 39 19.27 3.52 5.75
CA VAL A 39 17.96 2.84 5.67
C VAL A 39 17.46 2.58 7.08
N ILE A 40 16.32 3.14 7.43
CA ILE A 40 15.75 3.07 8.79
C ILE A 40 15.09 1.70 9.02
N LEU A 41 14.30 1.21 8.09
CA LEU A 41 13.56 -0.04 8.22
C LEU A 41 14.40 -1.24 7.74
N GLY A 42 14.39 -2.29 8.54
CA GLY A 42 14.95 -3.59 8.13
C GLY A 42 13.90 -4.46 7.44
N ASP A 43 14.36 -5.59 6.92
CA ASP A 43 13.54 -6.48 6.09
C ASP A 43 12.58 -7.37 6.91
N LYS A 44 12.73 -7.42 8.24
CA LYS A 44 11.95 -8.29 9.13
C LYS A 44 11.10 -7.48 10.08
N VAL A 45 9.81 -7.82 10.08
CA VAL A 45 8.82 -7.30 11.02
C VAL A 45 8.23 -8.46 11.83
N LYS A 46 7.97 -8.21 13.10
CA LYS A 46 7.27 -9.13 14.00
C LYS A 46 6.22 -8.35 14.77
N THR A 47 4.95 -8.67 14.57
CA THR A 47 3.87 -8.15 15.42
C THR A 47 3.99 -8.73 16.80
N ILE A 48 4.00 -7.89 17.81
CA ILE A 48 4.11 -8.28 19.23
C ILE A 48 2.83 -8.04 20.01
N TRP A 49 1.91 -7.25 19.46
CA TRP A 49 0.58 -7.05 20.00
C TRP A 49 -0.38 -6.48 18.91
N GLY A 50 -1.65 -6.87 19.00
CA GLY A 50 -2.71 -6.37 18.12
C GLY A 50 -2.66 -6.92 16.71
N LYS A 51 -3.09 -6.10 15.73
CA LYS A 51 -3.14 -6.47 14.31
C LYS A 51 -1.77 -6.31 13.64
N GLU A 52 -1.58 -6.99 12.50
CA GLU A 52 -0.38 -6.84 11.66
C GLU A 52 -0.38 -5.54 10.83
N TYR A 53 -1.44 -4.78 10.89
CA TYR A 53 -1.67 -3.55 10.13
C TYR A 53 -2.45 -2.52 10.96
N ILE A 54 -2.39 -1.28 10.52
CA ILE A 54 -3.32 -0.23 10.95
C ILE A 54 -4.29 0.06 9.79
N THR A 55 -5.44 0.68 10.09
CA THR A 55 -6.44 1.03 9.08
C THR A 55 -6.60 2.54 9.01
N ASP A 56 -6.58 3.09 7.81
CA ASP A 56 -6.90 4.50 7.54
C ASP A 56 -7.74 4.60 6.25
N LYS A 57 -8.23 5.81 5.93
CA LYS A 57 -9.10 6.07 4.78
C LYS A 57 -8.62 7.24 3.93
N ILE A 58 -8.83 7.11 2.61
CA ILE A 58 -8.75 8.22 1.68
C ILE A 58 -10.10 8.31 0.97
N GLY A 59 -10.90 9.34 1.29
CA GLY A 59 -12.31 9.38 0.89
C GLY A 59 -13.10 8.20 1.48
N ASP A 60 -13.80 7.46 0.63
CA ASP A 60 -14.61 6.30 1.04
C ASP A 60 -13.81 4.99 1.06
N ILE A 61 -12.57 4.99 0.56
CA ILE A 61 -11.73 3.79 0.46
C ILE A 61 -10.94 3.59 1.75
N SER A 62 -11.06 2.40 2.32
CA SER A 62 -10.30 1.95 3.50
C SER A 62 -9.02 1.24 3.07
N TYR A 63 -7.93 1.46 3.80
CA TYR A 63 -6.64 0.82 3.55
C TYR A 63 -6.13 0.15 4.82
N GLU A 64 -5.72 -1.10 4.70
CA GLU A 64 -4.88 -1.78 5.66
C GLU A 64 -3.42 -1.52 5.30
N ILE A 65 -2.67 -0.99 6.27
CA ILE A 65 -1.33 -0.46 6.07
C ILE A 65 -0.37 -1.26 6.96
N SER A 66 0.47 -2.07 6.35
CA SER A 66 1.50 -2.82 7.09
C SER A 66 2.68 -1.93 7.48
N PRO A 67 3.52 -2.31 8.47
CA PRO A 67 4.62 -1.48 8.94
C PRO A 67 5.69 -1.13 7.91
N LEU A 68 5.80 -1.89 6.82
CA LEU A 68 6.75 -1.63 5.74
C LEU A 68 6.14 -0.90 4.55
N SER A 69 4.82 -0.69 4.57
CA SER A 69 4.11 -0.03 3.48
C SER A 69 4.27 1.47 3.52
N PHE A 70 4.41 2.07 2.37
CA PHE A 70 4.28 3.52 2.23
C PHE A 70 2.81 3.92 2.19
N PHE A 71 2.42 4.87 3.02
CA PHE A 71 1.10 5.51 2.99
C PHE A 71 1.25 7.01 3.22
N GLN A 72 0.45 7.80 2.53
CA GLN A 72 0.49 9.26 2.64
C GLN A 72 0.02 9.71 4.03
N VAL A 73 0.88 10.45 4.74
CA VAL A 73 0.64 10.83 6.15
C VAL A 73 -0.41 11.94 6.34
N ASN A 74 -0.87 12.59 5.26
CA ASN A 74 -1.89 13.63 5.30
C ASN A 74 -3.10 13.23 4.44
N PRO A 75 -4.06 12.47 4.97
CA PRO A 75 -5.20 11.95 4.19
C PRO A 75 -6.03 13.04 3.52
N GLN A 76 -6.17 14.21 4.15
CA GLN A 76 -6.93 15.33 3.56
C GLN A 76 -6.26 15.90 2.30
N GLN A 77 -4.94 16.06 2.32
CA GLN A 77 -4.23 16.52 1.14
C GLN A 77 -4.08 15.41 0.10
N THR A 78 -3.92 14.17 0.53
CA THR A 78 -3.91 13.01 -0.36
C THR A 78 -5.21 12.88 -1.13
N TRP A 79 -6.34 13.06 -0.45
CA TRP A 79 -7.64 13.06 -1.13
C TRP A 79 -7.74 14.15 -2.20
N LYS A 80 -7.27 15.38 -1.92
CA LYS A 80 -7.23 16.48 -2.90
C LYS A 80 -6.32 16.14 -4.08
N LEU A 81 -5.13 15.59 -3.80
CA LEU A 81 -4.16 15.20 -4.83
C LEU A 81 -4.76 14.10 -5.74
N TYR A 82 -5.34 13.07 -5.17
CA TYR A 82 -5.94 11.95 -5.92
C TYR A 82 -7.20 12.39 -6.67
N SER A 83 -8.01 13.28 -6.09
CA SER A 83 -9.15 13.88 -6.79
C SER A 83 -8.68 14.70 -8.00
N LYS A 84 -7.53 15.38 -7.90
CA LYS A 84 -6.95 16.13 -9.01
C LYS A 84 -6.35 15.20 -10.09
N ALA A 85 -5.72 14.09 -9.67
CA ALA A 85 -5.26 13.07 -10.60
C ALA A 85 -6.45 12.44 -11.37
N LEU A 86 -7.54 12.15 -10.67
CA LEU A 86 -8.77 11.63 -11.27
C LEU A 86 -9.40 12.62 -12.27
N GLU A 87 -9.42 13.92 -11.92
CA GLU A 87 -9.88 15.00 -12.82
C GLU A 87 -9.03 15.06 -14.10
N TYR A 88 -7.70 14.98 -13.98
CA TYR A 88 -6.81 15.01 -15.14
C TYR A 88 -6.84 13.73 -15.97
N ALA A 89 -7.12 12.61 -15.37
CA ALA A 89 -7.29 11.34 -16.05
C ALA A 89 -8.55 11.30 -16.92
N ASP A 90 -9.54 12.17 -16.64
CA ASP A 90 -10.79 12.37 -17.41
C ASP A 90 -11.51 11.04 -17.73
N LEU A 91 -11.67 10.19 -16.70
CA LEU A 91 -12.19 8.84 -16.85
C LEU A 91 -13.71 8.83 -16.99
N HIS A 92 -14.21 8.08 -17.98
CA HIS A 92 -15.63 7.95 -18.34
C HIS A 92 -16.16 6.52 -18.16
N GLY A 93 -15.33 5.60 -17.65
CA GLY A 93 -15.73 4.21 -17.37
C GLY A 93 -15.38 3.22 -18.49
N GLU A 94 -14.65 3.66 -19.52
CA GLU A 94 -14.23 2.81 -20.63
C GLU A 94 -12.71 2.59 -20.67
N GLU A 95 -11.96 3.36 -19.85
CA GLU A 95 -10.51 3.43 -19.89
C GLU A 95 -9.86 2.32 -19.07
N THR A 96 -8.76 1.79 -19.60
CA THR A 96 -7.78 0.97 -18.87
C THR A 96 -6.67 1.88 -18.36
N VAL A 97 -6.55 1.95 -17.04
CA VAL A 97 -5.54 2.76 -16.37
C VAL A 97 -4.38 1.88 -15.90
N TRP A 98 -3.14 2.34 -16.09
CA TRP A 98 -1.96 1.73 -15.51
C TRP A 98 -1.36 2.64 -14.44
N ASP A 99 -1.20 2.08 -13.24
CA ASP A 99 -0.47 2.69 -12.13
C ASP A 99 0.88 1.95 -12.00
N LEU A 100 1.96 2.63 -12.39
CA LEU A 100 3.25 1.99 -12.60
C LEU A 100 4.08 1.81 -11.32
N TYR A 101 3.67 2.43 -10.23
CA TYR A 101 4.33 2.35 -8.92
C TYR A 101 3.28 2.32 -7.81
N CYS A 102 2.38 1.32 -7.88
CA CYS A 102 1.13 1.36 -7.13
C CYS A 102 1.27 1.19 -5.61
N GLY A 103 2.42 0.72 -5.11
CA GLY A 103 2.58 0.43 -3.69
C GLY A 103 1.50 -0.51 -3.19
N ILE A 104 0.79 -0.11 -2.14
CA ILE A 104 -0.36 -0.86 -1.57
C ILE A 104 -1.68 -0.56 -2.28
N GLY A 105 -1.63 -0.02 -3.49
CA GLY A 105 -2.78 0.25 -4.34
C GLY A 105 -3.54 1.53 -4.02
N THR A 106 -2.94 2.52 -3.35
CA THR A 106 -3.67 3.69 -2.85
C THR A 106 -4.33 4.49 -3.97
N ILE A 107 -3.60 4.89 -5.00
CA ILE A 107 -4.15 5.63 -6.13
C ILE A 107 -4.88 4.69 -7.11
N SER A 108 -4.40 3.45 -7.29
CA SER A 108 -5.06 2.46 -8.14
C SER A 108 -6.52 2.25 -7.75
N LEU A 109 -6.79 2.03 -6.45
CA LEU A 109 -8.15 1.81 -5.94
C LEU A 109 -9.00 3.08 -6.01
N PHE A 110 -8.37 4.25 -5.86
CA PHE A 110 -9.05 5.53 -5.99
C PHE A 110 -9.52 5.76 -7.44
N LEU A 111 -8.68 5.46 -8.43
CA LEU A 111 -9.00 5.57 -9.86
C LEU A 111 -9.99 4.51 -10.31
N ALA A 112 -9.96 3.32 -9.71
CA ALA A 112 -10.87 2.23 -10.03
C ALA A 112 -12.36 2.56 -9.86
N GLN A 113 -12.68 3.60 -9.06
CA GLN A 113 -14.05 4.09 -8.90
C GLN A 113 -14.63 4.68 -10.20
N LYS A 114 -13.78 5.07 -11.16
CA LYS A 114 -14.19 5.71 -12.41
C LYS A 114 -13.65 5.01 -13.66
N ALA A 115 -12.59 4.21 -13.54
CA ALA A 115 -12.01 3.48 -14.64
C ALA A 115 -12.81 2.22 -14.96
N LYS A 116 -12.76 1.76 -16.21
CA LYS A 116 -13.19 0.42 -16.60
C LYS A 116 -12.37 -0.64 -15.90
N PHE A 117 -11.05 -0.48 -15.92
CA PHE A 117 -10.11 -1.40 -15.29
C PHE A 117 -8.81 -0.70 -14.91
N VAL A 118 -8.23 -1.07 -13.77
CA VAL A 118 -6.93 -0.53 -13.33
C VAL A 118 -5.92 -1.65 -13.17
N ARG A 119 -4.71 -1.44 -13.68
CA ARG A 119 -3.58 -2.34 -13.55
C ARG A 119 -2.49 -1.67 -12.76
N GLY A 120 -2.17 -2.22 -11.58
CA GLY A 120 -1.12 -1.72 -10.72
C GLY A 120 0.16 -2.55 -10.83
N VAL A 121 1.30 -1.90 -10.91
CA VAL A 121 2.62 -2.55 -10.93
C VAL A 121 3.45 -2.04 -9.76
N GLU A 122 4.08 -2.96 -9.04
CA GLU A 122 4.98 -2.63 -7.94
C GLU A 122 6.07 -3.71 -7.83
N ILE A 123 7.29 -3.29 -7.55
CA ILE A 123 8.42 -4.20 -7.45
C ILE A 123 8.45 -4.99 -6.15
N VAL A 124 7.81 -4.48 -5.09
CA VAL A 124 7.79 -5.08 -3.75
C VAL A 124 6.63 -6.07 -3.63
N PRO A 125 6.88 -7.40 -3.54
CA PRO A 125 5.81 -8.40 -3.48
C PRO A 125 4.85 -8.19 -2.29
N ALA A 126 5.37 -7.81 -1.12
CA ALA A 126 4.55 -7.57 0.06
C ALA A 126 3.55 -6.41 -0.13
N ALA A 127 3.95 -5.36 -0.85
CA ALA A 127 3.06 -4.25 -1.17
C ALA A 127 1.93 -4.68 -2.12
N ILE A 128 2.20 -5.58 -3.07
CA ILE A 128 1.17 -6.15 -3.95
C ILE A 128 0.17 -7.01 -3.15
N GLU A 129 0.62 -7.79 -2.17
CA GLU A 129 -0.30 -8.54 -1.32
C GLU A 129 -1.18 -7.59 -0.48
N ASP A 130 -0.63 -6.49 0.00
CA ASP A 130 -1.40 -5.44 0.67
C ASP A 130 -2.39 -4.77 -0.31
N ALA A 131 -1.99 -4.48 -1.55
CA ALA A 131 -2.87 -3.90 -2.58
C ALA A 131 -4.06 -4.81 -2.89
N LYS A 132 -3.84 -6.11 -3.06
CA LYS A 132 -4.90 -7.11 -3.27
C LYS A 132 -5.86 -7.17 -2.09
N ARG A 133 -5.33 -7.19 -0.87
CA ARG A 133 -6.15 -7.17 0.35
C ARG A 133 -6.97 -5.88 0.44
N ASN A 134 -6.38 -4.74 0.10
CA ASN A 134 -7.06 -3.45 0.06
C ASN A 134 -8.18 -3.43 -0.99
N ALA A 135 -7.99 -4.05 -2.15
CA ALA A 135 -9.06 -4.22 -3.13
C ALA A 135 -10.22 -5.06 -2.55
N GLN A 136 -9.90 -6.17 -1.89
CA GLN A 136 -10.90 -7.08 -1.32
C GLN A 136 -11.75 -6.43 -0.22
N ILE A 137 -11.14 -5.71 0.73
CA ILE A 137 -11.89 -5.06 1.83
C ILE A 137 -12.79 -3.92 1.36
N ASN A 138 -12.52 -3.36 0.17
CA ASN A 138 -13.35 -2.32 -0.46
C ASN A 138 -14.30 -2.88 -1.54
N HIS A 139 -14.31 -4.20 -1.77
CA HIS A 139 -15.12 -4.84 -2.82
C HIS A 139 -14.85 -4.27 -4.23
N ILE A 140 -13.60 -3.88 -4.51
CA ILE A 140 -13.16 -3.37 -5.81
C ILE A 140 -12.63 -4.55 -6.62
N GLU A 141 -13.33 -4.91 -7.69
CA GLU A 141 -13.05 -6.09 -8.51
C GLU A 141 -12.41 -5.74 -9.86
N ASN A 142 -12.50 -4.49 -10.30
CA ASN A 142 -11.96 -4.00 -11.56
C ASN A 142 -10.48 -3.56 -11.44
N VAL A 143 -9.68 -4.33 -10.69
CA VAL A 143 -8.25 -4.09 -10.50
C VAL A 143 -7.45 -5.37 -10.62
N GLU A 144 -6.23 -5.26 -11.12
CA GLU A 144 -5.26 -6.34 -11.16
C GLU A 144 -3.87 -5.81 -10.77
N PHE A 145 -3.12 -6.59 -9.99
CA PHE A 145 -1.82 -6.16 -9.48
C PHE A 145 -0.70 -7.12 -9.86
N PHE A 146 0.40 -6.57 -10.34
CA PHE A 146 1.57 -7.29 -10.84
C PHE A 146 2.81 -6.97 -10.01
N VAL A 147 3.53 -8.01 -9.61
CA VAL A 147 4.87 -7.86 -9.03
C VAL A 147 5.90 -7.78 -10.16
N GLY A 148 6.69 -6.72 -10.18
CA GLY A 148 7.77 -6.56 -11.14
C GLY A 148 8.11 -5.10 -11.39
N LYS A 149 9.08 -4.89 -12.28
CA LYS A 149 9.42 -3.56 -12.74
C LYS A 149 8.45 -3.12 -13.84
N ALA A 150 8.02 -1.87 -13.79
CA ALA A 150 7.06 -1.31 -14.75
C ALA A 150 7.53 -1.48 -16.21
N GLU A 151 8.82 -1.22 -16.45
CA GLU A 151 9.45 -1.34 -17.77
C GLU A 151 9.53 -2.79 -18.30
N GLU A 152 9.32 -3.80 -17.46
CA GLU A 152 9.28 -5.22 -17.84
C GLU A 152 7.83 -5.74 -17.93
N VAL A 153 6.98 -5.31 -16.97
CA VAL A 153 5.60 -5.79 -16.86
C VAL A 153 4.74 -5.20 -17.99
N LEU A 154 4.79 -3.89 -18.20
CA LEU A 154 3.95 -3.22 -19.20
C LEU A 154 4.13 -3.77 -20.63
N PRO A 155 5.36 -3.89 -21.16
CA PRO A 155 5.57 -4.48 -22.48
C PRO A 155 5.13 -5.94 -22.58
N ARG A 156 5.40 -6.72 -21.53
CA ARG A 156 4.99 -8.14 -21.48
C ARG A 156 3.47 -8.31 -21.55
N GLU A 157 2.72 -7.52 -20.81
CA GLU A 157 1.25 -7.58 -20.82
C GLU A 157 0.68 -7.08 -22.16
N TYR A 158 1.32 -6.09 -22.77
CA TYR A 158 0.98 -5.63 -24.11
C TYR A 158 1.22 -6.73 -25.16
N GLU A 159 2.38 -7.37 -25.17
CA GLU A 159 2.72 -8.42 -26.13
C GLU A 159 1.86 -9.67 -25.99
N LYS A 160 1.54 -10.08 -24.75
CA LYS A 160 0.76 -11.29 -24.48
C LYS A 160 -0.73 -11.10 -24.68
N ASN A 161 -1.27 -9.98 -24.20
CA ASN A 161 -2.70 -9.80 -23.99
C ASN A 161 -3.28 -8.66 -24.85
N GLY A 162 -2.44 -7.93 -25.60
CA GLY A 162 -2.85 -6.77 -26.39
C GLY A 162 -3.42 -5.63 -25.53
N VAL A 163 -3.03 -5.55 -24.24
CA VAL A 163 -3.60 -4.58 -23.32
C VAL A 163 -2.88 -3.25 -23.47
N TYR A 164 -3.61 -2.26 -23.94
CA TYR A 164 -3.14 -0.87 -24.00
C TYR A 164 -3.48 -0.12 -22.72
N ALA A 165 -2.69 0.90 -22.44
CA ALA A 165 -3.02 1.90 -21.43
C ALA A 165 -3.71 3.07 -22.13
N ASP A 166 -4.92 3.42 -21.71
CA ASP A 166 -5.56 4.67 -22.10
C ASP A 166 -5.00 5.82 -21.25
N VAL A 167 -4.73 5.52 -19.99
CA VAL A 167 -4.12 6.46 -19.02
C VAL A 167 -3.00 5.77 -18.25
N ILE A 168 -1.90 6.50 -18.00
CA ILE A 168 -0.79 6.07 -17.15
C ILE A 168 -0.61 7.08 -16.02
N VAL A 169 -0.43 6.55 -14.79
CA VAL A 169 -0.23 7.33 -13.56
C VAL A 169 1.07 6.90 -12.89
#